data_625310d5fe0651040734b6c469ef6d6e
#
_entry.id   625310d5fe0651040734b6c469ef6d6e
#
_cell.length_a   1.000
_cell.length_b   1.000
_cell.length_c   1.000
_cell.angle_alpha   90.00
_cell.angle_beta   90.00
_cell.angle_gamma   90.00
#
_symmetry.space_group_name_H-M   'P 1'
#
loop_
_entity.id
_entity.type
_entity.pdbx_description
1 polymer ?
#
loop_
_entity_poly.entity_id
_entity_poly.type
_entity_poly.pdbx_seq_one_letter_code
_entity_poly.pdbx_strand_id
1 'polypeptide(L)'
;MIRITNDELSLQEIMSELEDNSAGAVSIFMGNVRNHGKHGNVSEIYYEAYREMAEEKMREIENEAQTKWNIKKLVTIHRIGSLKVGETSIIIGVCSEHRNEAF
;
A
#
# COMPACT_ATOMS: atom_id res chain seq x y z
N MET A 1 1.47 -4.37 -8.76
CA MET A 1 2.87 -3.98 -8.53
C MET A 1 3.13 -3.95 -7.02
N ILE A 2 4.21 -4.57 -6.61
CA ILE A 2 4.60 -4.65 -5.19
C ILE A 2 5.98 -4.05 -5.05
N ARG A 3 6.17 -3.19 -4.04
CA ARG A 3 7.49 -2.62 -3.75
C ARG A 3 7.64 -2.40 -2.25
N ILE A 4 8.84 -2.73 -1.75
CA ILE A 4 9.28 -2.38 -0.40
C ILE A 4 10.47 -1.44 -0.55
N THR A 5 10.44 -0.30 0.10
CA THR A 5 11.43 0.75 -0.11
C THR A 5 11.74 1.50 1.19
N ASN A 6 12.93 2.07 1.26
CA ASN A 6 13.30 3.01 2.31
C ASN A 6 12.90 4.46 1.96
N ASP A 7 12.52 4.69 0.71
CA ASP A 7 12.22 6.02 0.21
C ASP A 7 10.82 6.47 0.61
N GLU A 8 10.63 7.78 0.65
CA GLU A 8 9.32 8.38 0.87
C GLU A 8 8.34 7.91 -0.20
N LEU A 9 7.11 7.58 0.21
CA LEU A 9 6.08 7.10 -0.71
C LEU A 9 5.40 8.28 -1.41
N SER A 10 5.18 8.14 -2.72
CA SER A 10 4.52 9.14 -3.55
C SER A 10 3.13 8.68 -3.95
N LEU A 11 2.11 9.40 -3.47
CA LEU A 11 0.72 9.15 -3.88
C LEU A 11 0.54 9.38 -5.38
N GLN A 12 1.21 10.39 -5.94
CA GLN A 12 1.13 10.68 -7.36
C GLN A 12 1.66 9.54 -8.22
N GLU A 13 2.74 8.91 -7.80
CA GLU A 13 3.29 7.73 -8.49
C GLU A 13 2.26 6.60 -8.52
N ILE A 14 1.61 6.36 -7.39
CA ILE A 14 0.61 5.30 -7.28
C ILE A 14 -0.62 5.62 -8.14
N MET A 15 -1.06 6.85 -8.16
CA MET A 15 -2.16 7.28 -9.02
C MET A 15 -1.84 7.04 -10.49
N SER A 16 -0.60 7.31 -10.91
CA SER A 16 -0.16 7.06 -12.28
C SER A 16 -0.16 5.57 -12.62
N GLU A 17 0.29 4.73 -11.67
CA GLU A 17 0.30 3.28 -11.86
C GLU A 17 -1.12 2.69 -11.98
N LEU A 18 -2.12 3.35 -11.40
CA LEU A 18 -3.51 2.90 -11.40
C LEU A 18 -4.31 3.40 -12.59
N GLU A 19 -3.73 4.18 -13.49
CA GLU A 19 -4.43 4.69 -14.66
C GLU A 19 -4.87 3.54 -15.57
N ASP A 20 -6.16 3.50 -15.85
CA ASP A 20 -6.76 2.50 -16.74
C ASP A 20 -8.11 3.06 -17.22
N ASN A 21 -8.22 3.30 -18.52
CA ASN A 21 -9.42 3.91 -19.10
C ASN A 21 -10.66 3.01 -18.99
N SER A 22 -10.47 1.72 -18.72
CA SER A 22 -11.57 0.80 -18.51
C SER A 22 -12.00 0.68 -17.04
N ALA A 23 -11.28 1.32 -16.14
CA ALA A 23 -11.60 1.30 -14.71
C ALA A 23 -12.54 2.45 -14.35
N GLY A 24 -13.67 2.11 -13.73
CA GLY A 24 -14.63 3.10 -13.23
C GLY A 24 -14.43 3.44 -11.76
N ALA A 25 -13.56 2.72 -11.06
CA ALA A 25 -13.35 2.92 -9.64
C ALA A 25 -11.87 2.79 -9.26
N VAL A 26 -11.43 3.70 -8.41
CA VAL A 26 -10.09 3.67 -7.81
C VAL A 26 -10.26 3.78 -6.31
N SER A 27 -9.63 2.88 -5.57
CA SER A 27 -9.62 2.90 -4.11
C SER A 27 -8.19 2.99 -3.63
N ILE A 28 -7.92 3.89 -2.69
CA ILE A 28 -6.59 4.08 -2.12
C ILE A 28 -6.67 4.04 -0.61
N PHE A 29 -5.85 3.19 -0.02
CA PHE A 29 -5.64 3.14 1.41
C PHE A 29 -4.24 3.66 1.71
N MET A 30 -4.14 4.61 2.65
CA MET A 30 -2.87 5.12 3.14
C MET A 30 -2.77 4.89 4.63
N GLY A 31 -1.71 4.22 5.06
CA GLY A 31 -1.40 4.05 6.47
C GLY A 31 -0.30 5.02 6.87
N ASN A 32 -0.58 5.86 7.86
CA ASN A 32 0.39 6.85 8.36
C ASN A 32 0.82 6.52 9.77
N VAL A 33 2.02 6.94 10.13
CA VAL A 33 2.50 6.82 11.50
C VAL A 33 1.74 7.83 12.37
N ARG A 34 0.98 7.32 13.34
CA ARG A 34 0.21 8.16 14.26
C ARG A 34 1.00 8.42 15.54
N ASN A 35 0.64 9.48 16.27
CA ASN A 35 1.33 9.86 17.49
C ASN A 35 0.87 9.09 18.74
N HIS A 36 -0.05 8.13 18.58
CA HIS A 36 -0.55 7.28 19.66
C HIS A 36 -0.33 5.82 19.35
N GLY A 37 0.08 5.06 20.36
CA GLY A 37 0.23 3.63 20.30
C GLY A 37 -0.27 2.99 21.57
N LYS A 38 -0.08 1.68 21.73
CA LYS A 38 -0.47 0.94 22.93
C LYS A 38 0.21 1.44 24.20
N HIS A 39 1.36 2.07 24.07
CA HIS A 39 2.21 2.49 25.19
C HIS A 39 2.36 4.00 25.29
N GLY A 40 1.42 4.78 24.74
CA GLY A 40 1.41 6.23 24.83
C GLY A 40 1.79 6.93 23.53
N ASN A 41 2.33 8.14 23.65
CA ASN A 41 2.68 8.96 22.51
C ASN A 41 3.91 8.42 21.79
N VAL A 42 3.84 8.45 20.45
CA VAL A 42 4.90 7.99 19.57
C VAL A 42 5.35 9.17 18.70
N SER A 43 6.66 9.41 18.64
CA SER A 43 7.23 10.44 17.76
C SER A 43 7.85 9.83 16.50
N GLU A 44 8.27 8.58 16.58
CA GLU A 44 8.92 7.88 15.49
C GLU A 44 8.72 6.38 15.64
N ILE A 45 8.53 5.68 14.51
CA ILE A 45 8.48 4.23 14.47
C ILE A 45 9.55 3.74 13.52
N TYR A 46 10.27 2.71 13.93
CA TYR A 46 11.21 2.01 13.05
C TYR A 46 10.56 0.72 12.56
N TYR A 47 10.41 0.62 11.24
CA TYR A 47 9.92 -0.59 10.60
C TYR A 47 11.10 -1.40 10.08
N GLU A 48 11.17 -2.65 10.52
CA GLU A 48 12.15 -3.60 10.04
C GLU A 48 11.42 -4.74 9.34
N ALA A 49 11.93 -5.14 8.19
CA ALA A 49 11.33 -6.21 7.43
C ALA A 49 12.40 -7.08 6.78
N TYR A 50 12.17 -8.37 6.75
CA TYR A 50 12.90 -9.27 5.89
C TYR A 50 12.32 -9.09 4.49
N ARG A 51 13.00 -8.27 3.69
CA ARG A 51 12.48 -7.79 2.41
C ARG A 51 11.97 -8.90 1.51
N GLU A 52 12.77 -9.95 1.30
CA GLU A 52 12.39 -11.04 0.42
C GLU A 52 11.14 -11.77 0.87
N MET A 53 11.04 -12.05 2.15
CA MET A 53 9.88 -12.72 2.75
C MET A 53 8.64 -11.83 2.66
N ALA A 54 8.79 -10.54 2.95
CA ALA A 54 7.69 -9.59 2.89
C ALA A 54 7.17 -9.44 1.46
N GLU A 55 8.07 -9.34 0.48
CA GLU A 55 7.69 -9.27 -0.92
C GLU A 55 6.96 -10.52 -1.39
N GLU A 56 7.42 -11.69 -0.95
CA GLU A 56 6.76 -12.96 -1.26
C GLU A 56 5.34 -13.00 -0.71
N LYS A 57 5.14 -12.60 0.56
CA LYS A 57 3.83 -12.54 1.17
C LYS A 57 2.91 -11.54 0.49
N MET A 58 3.41 -10.37 0.16
CA MET A 58 2.64 -9.36 -0.56
C MET A 58 2.22 -9.86 -1.93
N ARG A 59 3.11 -10.58 -2.60
CA ARG A 59 2.81 -11.17 -3.92
C ARG A 59 1.74 -12.25 -3.82
N GLU A 60 1.78 -13.08 -2.78
CA GLU A 60 0.74 -14.06 -2.51
C GLU A 60 -0.63 -13.40 -2.31
N ILE A 61 -0.67 -12.32 -1.53
CA ILE A 61 -1.89 -11.55 -1.27
C ILE A 61 -2.42 -10.92 -2.55
N GLU A 62 -1.53 -10.35 -3.36
CA GLU A 62 -1.91 -9.76 -4.66
C GLU A 62 -2.53 -10.82 -5.57
N ASN A 63 -1.89 -11.97 -5.68
CA ASN A 63 -2.41 -13.07 -6.51
C ASN A 63 -3.77 -13.56 -6.02
N GLU A 64 -3.93 -13.68 -4.71
CA GLU A 64 -5.21 -14.07 -4.12
C GLU A 64 -6.31 -13.06 -4.41
N ALA A 65 -6.02 -11.77 -4.27
CA ALA A 65 -6.97 -10.71 -4.56
C ALA A 65 -7.39 -10.73 -6.03
N GLN A 66 -6.43 -10.89 -6.94
CA GLN A 66 -6.70 -10.94 -8.37
C GLN A 66 -7.48 -12.18 -8.78
N THR A 67 -7.35 -13.25 -8.02
CA THR A 67 -8.10 -14.49 -8.24
C THR A 67 -9.55 -14.37 -7.74
N LYS A 68 -9.75 -13.73 -6.58
CA LYS A 68 -11.07 -13.63 -5.94
C LYS A 68 -11.94 -12.53 -6.53
N TRP A 69 -11.34 -11.43 -6.97
CA TRP A 69 -12.08 -10.26 -7.44
C TRP A 69 -11.61 -9.84 -8.82
N ASN A 70 -12.54 -9.29 -9.59
CA ASN A 70 -12.25 -8.78 -10.92
C ASN A 70 -11.68 -7.37 -10.83
N ILE A 71 -10.39 -7.26 -10.53
CA ILE A 71 -9.68 -5.99 -10.44
C ILE A 71 -8.76 -5.82 -11.65
N LYS A 72 -8.52 -4.55 -12.02
CA LYS A 72 -7.67 -4.22 -13.16
C LYS A 72 -6.21 -4.11 -12.76
N LYS A 73 -5.94 -3.34 -11.70
CA LYS A 73 -4.58 -3.13 -11.19
C LYS A 73 -4.60 -3.09 -9.68
N LEU A 74 -3.52 -3.60 -9.09
CA LEU A 74 -3.27 -3.55 -7.65
C LEU A 74 -1.84 -3.10 -7.44
N VAL A 75 -1.67 -2.08 -6.62
CA VAL A 75 -0.35 -1.53 -6.26
C VAL A 75 -0.24 -1.53 -4.75
N THR A 76 0.83 -2.11 -4.23
CA THR A 76 1.14 -2.09 -2.80
C THR A 76 2.59 -1.65 -2.62
N ILE A 77 2.80 -0.55 -1.93
CA ILE A 77 4.13 -0.05 -1.62
C ILE A 77 4.24 0.13 -0.12
N HIS A 78 5.24 -0.50 0.48
CA HIS A 78 5.51 -0.41 1.91
C HIS A 78 6.87 0.21 2.14
N ARG A 79 6.92 1.23 3.01
CA ARG A 79 8.17 1.84 3.42
C ARG A 79 8.70 1.15 4.66
N ILE A 80 10.00 0.89 4.67
CA ILE A 80 10.72 0.34 5.82
C ILE A 80 11.77 1.35 6.28
N GLY A 81 12.34 1.12 7.47
CA GLY A 81 13.29 2.02 8.07
C GLY A 81 12.64 2.91 9.10
N SER A 82 13.28 4.02 9.41
CA SER A 82 12.83 4.95 10.43
C SER A 82 11.80 5.92 9.86
N LEU A 83 10.61 5.94 10.45
CA LEU A 83 9.51 6.80 10.02
C LEU A 83 9.06 7.68 11.17
N LYS A 84 8.86 8.96 10.88
CA LYS A 84 8.35 9.95 11.83
C LYS A 84 6.84 10.00 11.80
N VAL A 85 6.25 10.51 12.86
CA VAL A 85 4.81 10.76 12.94
C VAL A 85 4.36 11.60 11.75
N GLY A 86 3.28 11.17 11.12
CA GLY A 86 2.71 11.81 9.94
C GLY A 86 3.23 11.28 8.62
N GLU A 87 4.34 10.57 8.61
CA GLU A 87 4.85 9.97 7.38
C GLU A 87 4.04 8.74 7.00
N THR A 88 3.89 8.52 5.71
CA THR A 88 3.14 7.37 5.19
C THR A 88 4.01 6.13 5.16
N SER A 89 3.53 5.05 5.77
CA SER A 89 4.25 3.78 5.83
C SER A 89 3.82 2.80 4.75
N ILE A 90 2.57 2.86 4.32
CA ILE A 90 2.04 1.96 3.31
C ILE A 90 0.99 2.67 2.46
N ILE A 91 0.99 2.37 1.18
CA ILE A 91 -0.10 2.77 0.28
C ILE A 91 -0.54 1.53 -0.50
N ILE A 92 -1.84 1.28 -0.49
CA ILE A 92 -2.46 0.22 -1.29
C ILE A 92 -3.45 0.88 -2.23
N GLY A 93 -3.28 0.66 -3.53
CA GLY A 93 -4.17 1.19 -4.54
C GLY A 93 -4.75 0.10 -5.40
N VAL A 94 -6.04 0.18 -5.68
CA VAL A 94 -6.76 -0.77 -6.51
C VAL A 94 -7.61 -0.02 -7.51
N CYS A 95 -7.61 -0.44 -8.77
CA CYS A 95 -8.60 0.02 -9.72
C CYS A 95 -9.37 -1.16 -10.30
N SER A 96 -10.65 -0.94 -10.55
CA SER A 96 -11.56 -1.94 -11.07
C SER A 96 -12.63 -1.28 -11.92
N GLU A 97 -13.38 -2.11 -12.68
CA GLU A 97 -14.49 -1.60 -13.47
C GLU A 97 -15.58 -1.00 -12.59
N HIS A 98 -15.90 -1.67 -11.48
CA HIS A 98 -16.91 -1.25 -10.54
C HIS A 98 -16.34 -1.11 -9.12
N ARG A 99 -16.98 -0.26 -8.30
CA ARG A 99 -16.49 0.09 -6.97
C ARG A 99 -16.43 -1.08 -5.97
N ASN A 100 -17.33 -2.04 -6.10
CA ASN A 100 -17.40 -3.15 -5.15
C ASN A 100 -16.09 -3.95 -5.09
N GLU A 101 -15.52 -4.22 -6.23
CA GLU A 101 -14.26 -4.97 -6.32
C GLU A 101 -13.08 -4.15 -5.82
N ALA A 102 -13.12 -2.83 -6.00
CA ALA A 102 -12.06 -1.95 -5.50
C ALA A 102 -12.05 -1.88 -3.99
N PHE A 103 -13.21 -1.91 -3.36
CA PHE A 103 -13.30 -1.90 -1.91
C PHE A 103 -12.87 -3.23 -1.29
#